data_af15035d00e0a52127b0ff1bf3d45462
#
_entry.id   af15035d00e0a52127b0ff1bf3d45462
#
_cell.length_a   1.000
_cell.length_b   1.000
_cell.length_c   1.000
_cell.angle_alpha   90.00
_cell.angle_beta   90.00
_cell.angle_gamma   90.00
#
_symmetry.space_group_name_H-M   'P 1'
#
loop_
_entity.id
_entity.type
_entity.pdbx_description
1 polymer ?
#
loop_
_entity_poly.entity_id
_entity_poly.type
_entity_poly.pdbx_seq_one_letter_code
_entity_poly.pdbx_strand_id
1 'polypeptide(L)'
;MDAAKEPAKDAASSASQAASPQAGNPQAAEAHKPAPNMPQFTRDEDLHAYHEMLLIRRFEEKAGQLYGMGLIGGFCHLYIGQEAVVIGMQMASVEGDQVITGYRDHGHMLACGMDPKGVMAELTGRRGGYSRGKGGSMHMFSREKQFFGGHGIVGAQVSLGTGLAFADHYRENGKVSLTYMGDGAANQGQVYESFN
;
A
#
# COMPACT_ATOMS: atom_id res chain seq x y z
N MET A 1 -23.09 -49.59 4.71
CA MET A 1 -21.75 -49.41 4.12
C MET A 1 -21.26 -48.05 4.54
N ASP A 2 -20.56 -48.04 5.66
CA ASP A 2 -19.99 -46.84 6.29
C ASP A 2 -18.68 -46.47 5.57
N ALA A 3 -18.61 -45.23 5.12
CA ALA A 3 -17.36 -44.63 4.70
C ALA A 3 -16.95 -43.61 5.74
N ALA A 4 -15.99 -43.99 6.57
CA ALA A 4 -15.38 -43.17 7.60
C ALA A 4 -14.69 -41.93 7.03
N LYS A 5 -15.03 -40.78 7.63
CA LYS A 5 -14.27 -39.54 7.49
C LYS A 5 -13.02 -39.61 8.37
N GLU A 6 -11.84 -39.61 7.78
CA GLU A 6 -10.60 -39.27 8.50
C GLU A 6 -10.50 -37.77 8.74
N PRO A 7 -10.07 -37.34 9.94
CA PRO A 7 -9.79 -35.94 10.21
C PRO A 7 -8.37 -35.59 9.73
N ALA A 8 -8.25 -34.55 8.93
CA ALA A 8 -6.98 -33.94 8.62
C ALA A 8 -6.37 -33.32 9.90
N LYS A 9 -5.31 -33.94 10.40
CA LYS A 9 -4.38 -33.41 11.40
C LYS A 9 -3.18 -32.78 10.68
N ASP A 10 -2.66 -31.73 11.33
CA ASP A 10 -1.34 -31.15 11.18
C ASP A 10 -1.13 -30.08 10.08
N ALA A 11 -1.56 -28.86 10.45
CA ALA A 11 -0.92 -27.63 9.98
C ALA A 11 -0.93 -26.59 11.12
N ALA A 12 -0.24 -26.90 12.20
CA ALA A 12 0.02 -25.92 13.27
C ALA A 12 1.41 -26.18 13.81
N SER A 13 2.42 -25.54 13.26
CA SER A 13 3.71 -25.26 13.91
C SER A 13 4.64 -24.45 13.00
N SER A 14 4.45 -23.15 12.94
CA SER A 14 5.56 -22.22 12.81
C SER A 14 5.25 -20.97 13.63
N ALA A 15 5.33 -21.15 14.96
CA ALA A 15 5.38 -20.02 15.87
C ALA A 15 6.64 -19.21 15.55
N SER A 16 6.44 -18.01 15.05
CA SER A 16 7.42 -16.96 14.91
C SER A 16 8.08 -16.71 16.26
N GLN A 17 9.37 -17.02 16.37
CA GLN A 17 10.20 -16.55 17.46
C GLN A 17 10.25 -15.03 17.38
N ALA A 18 9.71 -14.38 18.39
CA ALA A 18 9.89 -12.95 18.61
C ALA A 18 11.38 -12.68 18.82
N ALA A 19 12.00 -11.97 17.89
CA ALA A 19 13.36 -11.49 18.02
C ALA A 19 13.41 -10.48 19.17
N SER A 20 14.24 -10.76 20.17
CA SER A 20 14.58 -9.84 21.25
C SER A 20 15.20 -8.56 20.66
N PRO A 21 14.98 -7.38 21.26
CA PRO A 21 15.58 -6.14 20.77
C PRO A 21 17.11 -6.25 20.91
N GLN A 22 17.82 -6.29 19.79
CA GLN A 22 19.27 -6.18 19.77
C GLN A 22 19.66 -4.78 20.23
N ALA A 23 20.55 -4.72 21.21
CA ALA A 23 21.16 -3.49 21.68
C ALA A 23 21.74 -2.69 20.51
N GLY A 24 21.42 -1.42 20.44
CA GLY A 24 21.80 -0.53 19.34
C GLY A 24 23.31 -0.54 19.10
N ASN A 25 23.68 -0.72 17.85
CA ASN A 25 25.05 -0.60 17.38
C ASN A 25 25.49 0.88 17.53
N PRO A 26 26.54 1.18 18.32
CA PRO A 26 26.99 2.57 18.51
C PRO A 26 27.54 3.25 17.24
N GLN A 27 27.73 2.52 16.15
CA GLN A 27 28.20 3.06 14.86
C GLN A 27 27.09 3.67 13.99
N ALA A 28 25.82 3.65 14.42
CA ALA A 28 24.71 4.26 13.67
C ALA A 28 24.58 5.77 13.86
N ALA A 29 25.46 6.42 14.62
CA ALA A 29 25.42 7.84 14.92
C ALA A 29 26.37 8.72 14.07
N GLU A 30 26.97 8.23 13.03
CA GLU A 30 27.55 9.11 12.03
C GLU A 30 26.41 9.75 11.23
N ALA A 31 26.10 11.01 11.57
CA ALA A 31 25.17 11.84 10.85
C ALA A 31 25.51 11.76 9.34
N HIS A 32 24.66 11.10 8.57
CA HIS A 32 24.77 11.03 7.12
C HIS A 32 24.79 12.46 6.61
N LYS A 33 25.93 12.99 6.17
CA LYS A 33 25.95 14.27 5.45
C LYS A 33 25.12 14.06 4.20
N PRO A 34 24.08 14.88 3.99
CA PRO A 34 23.25 14.74 2.79
C PRO A 34 24.15 14.85 1.55
N ALA A 35 23.89 14.00 0.56
CA ALA A 35 24.57 14.11 -0.72
C ALA A 35 24.38 15.51 -1.31
N PRO A 36 25.37 16.08 -2.03
CA PRO A 36 25.36 17.49 -2.46
C PRO A 36 24.17 17.91 -3.35
N ASN A 37 23.33 16.98 -3.78
CA ASN A 37 22.12 17.23 -4.60
C ASN A 37 20.83 16.69 -3.96
N MET A 38 20.81 16.40 -2.66
CA MET A 38 19.55 16.00 -2.01
C MET A 38 18.64 17.23 -1.82
N PRO A 39 17.33 17.11 -2.12
CA PRO A 39 16.38 18.16 -1.81
C PRO A 39 16.44 18.48 -0.31
N GLN A 40 16.44 19.77 0.00
CA GLN A 40 16.38 20.27 1.37
C GLN A 40 14.90 20.45 1.71
N PHE A 41 14.40 19.71 2.70
CA PHE A 41 13.05 19.89 3.21
C PHE A 41 13.05 20.89 4.35
N THR A 42 11.96 21.62 4.47
CA THR A 42 11.71 22.45 5.64
C THR A 42 11.35 21.57 6.84
N ARG A 43 11.46 22.12 8.04
CA ARG A 43 11.04 21.42 9.27
C ARG A 43 9.57 20.97 9.21
N ASP A 44 8.70 21.77 8.63
CA ASP A 44 7.28 21.47 8.55
C ASP A 44 7.01 20.32 7.55
N GLU A 45 7.74 20.29 6.45
CA GLU A 45 7.70 19.15 5.50
C GLU A 45 8.22 17.86 6.14
N ASP A 46 9.32 17.92 6.89
CA ASP A 46 9.84 16.76 7.63
C ASP A 46 8.85 16.24 8.68
N LEU A 47 8.22 17.17 9.43
CA LEU A 47 7.20 16.79 10.41
C LEU A 47 5.95 16.24 9.76
N HIS A 48 5.53 16.77 8.63
CA HIS A 48 4.42 16.23 7.84
C HIS A 48 4.75 14.81 7.36
N ALA A 49 5.91 14.61 6.73
CA ALA A 49 6.34 13.30 6.27
C ALA A 49 6.39 12.28 7.42
N TYR A 50 6.96 12.66 8.56
CA TYR A 50 7.02 11.82 9.74
C TYR A 50 5.63 11.44 10.26
N HIS A 51 4.72 12.42 10.36
CA HIS A 51 3.34 12.20 10.79
C HIS A 51 2.61 11.19 9.89
N GLU A 52 2.68 11.39 8.59
CA GLU A 52 2.02 10.52 7.61
C GLU A 52 2.61 9.10 7.60
N MET A 53 3.93 8.97 7.66
CA MET A 53 4.59 7.65 7.79
C MET A 53 4.17 6.95 9.09
N LEU A 54 4.07 7.70 10.20
CA LEU A 54 3.65 7.15 11.48
C LEU A 54 2.17 6.74 11.46
N LEU A 55 1.30 7.51 10.81
CA LEU A 55 -0.10 7.17 10.61
C LEU A 55 -0.23 5.83 9.87
N ILE A 56 0.47 5.68 8.75
CA ILE A 56 0.48 4.42 7.99
C ILE A 56 0.96 3.27 8.87
N ARG A 57 2.08 3.42 9.57
CA ARG A 57 2.62 2.39 10.46
C ARG A 57 1.62 1.96 11.52
N ARG A 58 1.01 2.90 12.23
CA ARG A 58 0.04 2.62 13.30
C ARG A 58 -1.25 2.01 12.77
N PHE A 59 -1.70 2.46 11.61
CA PHE A 59 -2.84 1.86 10.92
C PHE A 59 -2.57 0.39 10.59
N GLU A 60 -1.42 0.08 10.00
CA GLU A 60 -1.05 -1.27 9.59
C GLU A 60 -0.79 -2.22 10.78
N GLU A 61 -0.16 -1.73 11.84
CA GLU A 61 -0.03 -2.48 13.10
C GLU A 61 -1.42 -2.87 13.64
N LYS A 62 -2.39 -1.95 13.56
CA LYS A 62 -3.76 -2.21 13.99
C LYS A 62 -4.48 -3.17 13.05
N ALA A 63 -4.31 -3.02 11.75
CA ALA A 63 -4.86 -3.94 10.75
C ALA A 63 -4.32 -5.36 10.97
N GLY A 64 -3.01 -5.51 11.21
CA GLY A 64 -2.40 -6.80 11.53
C GLY A 64 -2.95 -7.44 12.80
N GLN A 65 -3.18 -6.66 13.86
CA GLN A 65 -3.83 -7.15 15.08
C GLN A 65 -5.25 -7.65 14.81
N LEU A 66 -6.07 -6.87 14.09
CA LEU A 66 -7.45 -7.22 13.76
C LEU A 66 -7.51 -8.45 12.85
N TYR A 67 -6.55 -8.57 11.93
CA TYR A 67 -6.41 -9.76 11.08
C TYR A 67 -6.12 -11.01 11.92
N GLY A 68 -5.16 -10.93 12.86
CA GLY A 68 -4.84 -12.03 13.79
C GLY A 68 -6.01 -12.41 14.70
N MET A 69 -6.94 -11.48 14.97
CA MET A 69 -8.18 -11.73 15.72
C MET A 69 -9.31 -12.30 14.85
N GLY A 70 -9.11 -12.49 13.54
CA GLY A 70 -10.12 -12.97 12.61
C GLY A 70 -11.21 -11.95 12.26
N LEU A 71 -10.99 -10.67 12.54
CA LEU A 71 -11.94 -9.59 12.25
C LEU A 71 -11.79 -9.00 10.83
N ILE A 72 -10.70 -9.32 10.17
CA ILE A 72 -10.46 -9.02 8.75
C ILE A 72 -10.41 -10.33 8.00
N GLY A 73 -11.32 -10.52 7.05
CA GLY A 73 -11.42 -11.73 6.23
C GLY A 73 -10.61 -11.64 4.95
N GLY A 74 -10.29 -12.82 4.36
CA GLY A 74 -9.52 -12.90 3.13
C GLY A 74 -8.05 -12.59 3.33
N PHE A 75 -7.38 -12.13 2.26
CA PHE A 75 -5.98 -11.72 2.32
C PHE A 75 -5.87 -10.28 2.87
N CYS A 76 -4.86 -10.06 3.69
CA CYS A 76 -4.50 -8.73 4.19
C CYS A 76 -3.00 -8.49 3.98
N HIS A 77 -2.65 -7.59 3.10
CA HIS A 77 -1.27 -7.29 2.75
C HIS A 77 -0.84 -5.97 3.37
N LEU A 78 -0.08 -6.05 4.46
CA LEU A 78 0.39 -4.88 5.20
C LEU A 78 1.48 -4.12 4.42
N TYR A 79 1.45 -2.80 4.52
CA TYR A 79 2.38 -1.87 3.87
C TYR A 79 3.60 -1.53 4.75
N ILE A 80 3.76 -2.19 5.89
CA ILE A 80 4.85 -1.95 6.85
C ILE A 80 6.23 -2.07 6.18
N GLY A 81 7.06 -1.04 6.36
CA GLY A 81 8.41 -0.95 5.82
C GLY A 81 8.53 -0.17 4.52
N GLN A 82 7.43 0.26 3.92
CA GLN A 82 7.41 1.00 2.66
C GLN A 82 6.85 2.42 2.80
N GLU A 83 6.67 2.91 4.01
CA GLU A 83 6.00 4.18 4.32
C GLU A 83 6.70 5.36 3.63
N ALA A 84 8.03 5.39 3.68
CA ALA A 84 8.82 6.47 3.11
C ALA A 84 8.69 6.54 1.57
N VAL A 85 8.51 5.41 0.90
CA VAL A 85 8.34 5.37 -0.56
C VAL A 85 7.07 6.11 -0.98
N VAL A 86 5.94 5.75 -0.38
CA VAL A 86 4.66 6.36 -0.77
C VAL A 86 4.57 7.82 -0.32
N ILE A 87 5.06 8.16 0.87
CA ILE A 87 4.99 9.55 1.36
C ILE A 87 5.92 10.45 0.55
N GLY A 88 7.15 10.01 0.24
CA GLY A 88 8.05 10.77 -0.62
C GLY A 88 7.48 11.03 -2.02
N MET A 89 6.85 10.04 -2.62
CA MET A 89 6.18 10.20 -3.92
C MET A 89 4.97 11.12 -3.83
N GLN A 90 4.17 10.98 -2.76
CA GLN A 90 2.99 11.83 -2.55
C GLN A 90 3.37 13.30 -2.34
N MET A 91 4.44 13.57 -1.60
CA MET A 91 4.96 14.94 -1.40
C MET A 91 5.49 15.58 -2.69
N ALA A 92 5.91 14.77 -3.67
CA ALA A 92 6.34 15.25 -4.99
C ALA A 92 5.17 15.39 -5.99
N SER A 93 3.99 14.86 -5.65
CA SER A 93 2.80 14.89 -6.52
C SER A 93 2.07 16.22 -6.41
N VAL A 94 1.33 16.57 -7.44
CA VAL A 94 0.48 17.77 -7.48
C VAL A 94 -0.99 17.38 -7.57
N GLU A 95 -1.87 18.33 -7.24
CA GLU A 95 -3.32 18.11 -7.30
C GLU A 95 -3.76 17.65 -8.70
N GLY A 96 -4.47 16.54 -8.75
CA GLY A 96 -4.97 15.92 -9.98
C GLY A 96 -4.08 14.81 -10.54
N ASP A 97 -2.87 14.61 -10.00
CA ASP A 97 -2.10 13.41 -10.29
C ASP A 97 -2.81 12.16 -9.78
N GLN A 98 -2.66 11.07 -10.50
CA GLN A 98 -3.42 9.85 -10.29
C GLN A 98 -2.53 8.76 -9.70
N VAL A 99 -3.09 7.98 -8.79
CA VAL A 99 -2.39 6.86 -8.14
C VAL A 99 -3.12 5.56 -8.42
N ILE A 100 -2.39 4.55 -8.85
CA ILE A 100 -2.87 3.19 -9.01
C ILE A 100 -1.80 2.20 -8.54
N THR A 101 -2.19 1.12 -7.87
CA THR A 101 -1.25 0.18 -7.28
C THR A 101 -1.75 -1.27 -7.33
N GLY A 102 -0.90 -2.20 -6.95
CA GLY A 102 -1.24 -3.59 -6.74
C GLY A 102 -1.96 -3.82 -5.40
N TYR A 103 -1.91 -5.03 -4.91
CA TYR A 103 -2.66 -5.54 -3.76
C TYR A 103 -2.15 -5.05 -2.38
N ARG A 104 -0.98 -4.40 -2.30
CA ARG A 104 -0.41 -3.85 -1.06
C ARG A 104 -0.58 -2.33 -1.08
N ASP A 105 -1.78 -1.88 -0.81
CA ASP A 105 -2.28 -0.57 -1.19
C ASP A 105 -2.72 0.34 -0.02
N HIS A 106 -2.78 -0.17 1.22
CA HIS A 106 -3.24 0.61 2.38
C HIS A 106 -2.44 1.91 2.58
N GLY A 107 -1.11 1.84 2.46
CA GLY A 107 -0.25 3.02 2.56
C GLY A 107 -0.57 4.06 1.49
N HIS A 108 -0.84 3.63 0.25
CA HIS A 108 -1.23 4.51 -0.84
C HIS A 108 -2.59 5.16 -0.60
N MET A 109 -3.56 4.41 -0.07
CA MET A 109 -4.86 4.95 0.29
C MET A 109 -4.75 6.10 1.28
N LEU A 110 -3.99 5.88 2.37
CA LEU A 110 -3.79 6.87 3.42
C LEU A 110 -3.00 8.08 2.89
N ALA A 111 -1.94 7.85 2.13
CA ALA A 111 -1.15 8.92 1.52
C ALA A 111 -1.96 9.80 0.55
N CYS A 112 -2.91 9.21 -0.19
CA CYS A 112 -3.86 9.96 -1.02
C CYS A 112 -4.93 10.71 -0.20
N GLY A 113 -4.91 10.62 1.13
CA GLY A 113 -5.85 11.31 2.02
C GLY A 113 -7.22 10.63 2.14
N MET A 114 -7.29 9.30 1.93
CA MET A 114 -8.48 8.52 2.27
C MET A 114 -8.60 8.40 3.79
N ASP A 115 -9.83 8.55 4.32
CA ASP A 115 -10.07 8.50 5.77
C ASP A 115 -9.70 7.11 6.34
N PRO A 116 -8.79 7.03 7.32
CA PRO A 116 -8.41 5.78 7.98
C PRO A 116 -9.59 4.98 8.53
N LYS A 117 -10.65 5.67 8.99
CA LYS A 117 -11.88 5.01 9.47
C LYS A 117 -12.61 4.31 8.33
N GLY A 118 -12.68 4.94 7.16
CA GLY A 118 -13.30 4.36 5.97
C GLY A 118 -12.51 3.17 5.46
N VAL A 119 -11.17 3.26 5.46
CA VAL A 119 -10.29 2.15 5.07
C VAL A 119 -10.44 0.98 6.06
N MET A 120 -10.40 1.23 7.36
CA MET A 120 -10.58 0.18 8.38
C MET A 120 -11.98 -0.42 8.35
N ALA A 121 -13.00 0.37 8.06
CA ALA A 121 -14.37 -0.11 7.88
C ALA A 121 -14.46 -1.10 6.71
N GLU A 122 -13.76 -0.82 5.60
CA GLU A 122 -13.70 -1.73 4.46
C GLU A 122 -13.00 -3.04 4.82
N LEU A 123 -11.82 -2.98 5.46
CA LEU A 123 -11.08 -4.16 5.91
C LEU A 123 -11.92 -5.09 6.79
N THR A 124 -12.75 -4.51 7.64
CA THR A 124 -13.63 -5.25 8.57
C THR A 124 -15.01 -5.56 7.99
N GLY A 125 -15.22 -5.40 6.69
CA GLY A 125 -16.46 -5.75 5.99
C GLY A 125 -17.65 -4.86 6.34
N ARG A 126 -17.44 -3.59 6.73
CA ARG A 126 -18.49 -2.68 7.15
C ARG A 126 -18.99 -1.82 5.98
N ARG A 127 -20.30 -1.53 6.01
CA ARG A 127 -20.96 -0.71 4.97
C ARG A 127 -20.37 0.71 4.82
N GLY A 128 -19.75 1.25 5.86
CA GLY A 128 -19.07 2.55 5.83
C GLY A 128 -17.71 2.54 5.13
N GLY A 129 -17.25 1.40 4.63
CA GLY A 129 -16.01 1.28 3.85
C GLY A 129 -16.15 1.82 2.42
N TYR A 130 -15.03 2.10 1.80
CA TYR A 130 -14.93 2.71 0.46
C TYR A 130 -15.56 1.84 -0.65
N SER A 131 -15.56 0.53 -0.50
CA SER A 131 -16.25 -0.43 -1.37
C SER A 131 -17.44 -1.10 -0.67
N ARG A 132 -18.00 -0.43 0.35
CA ARG A 132 -19.15 -0.88 1.15
C ARG A 132 -18.93 -2.23 1.84
N GLY A 133 -17.69 -2.51 2.23
CA GLY A 133 -17.29 -3.74 2.89
C GLY A 133 -17.18 -4.96 1.97
N LYS A 134 -17.15 -4.78 0.66
CA LYS A 134 -17.08 -5.86 -0.34
C LYS A 134 -15.71 -6.00 -1.00
N GLY A 135 -14.89 -4.95 -0.97
CA GLY A 135 -13.58 -4.93 -1.60
C GLY A 135 -12.48 -5.54 -0.72
N GLY A 136 -12.63 -5.46 0.60
CA GLY A 136 -11.62 -5.91 1.54
C GLY A 136 -10.30 -5.14 1.40
N SER A 137 -9.19 -5.84 1.65
CA SER A 137 -7.86 -5.24 1.68
C SER A 137 -7.38 -4.70 0.32
N MET A 138 -7.79 -5.28 -0.80
CA MET A 138 -7.14 -5.08 -2.09
C MET A 138 -7.97 -4.30 -3.12
N HIS A 139 -9.21 -3.94 -2.80
CA HIS A 139 -10.14 -3.38 -3.79
C HIS A 139 -10.91 -2.18 -3.23
N MET A 140 -10.17 -1.15 -2.86
CA MET A 140 -10.71 0.16 -2.49
C MET A 140 -10.34 1.20 -3.55
N PHE A 141 -11.24 2.15 -3.76
CA PHE A 141 -11.11 3.19 -4.79
C PHE A 141 -11.65 4.50 -4.26
N SER A 142 -11.06 5.61 -4.67
CA SER A 142 -11.59 6.94 -4.39
C SER A 142 -11.29 7.89 -5.55
N ARG A 143 -12.29 8.11 -6.39
CA ARG A 143 -12.17 9.07 -7.50
C ARG A 143 -11.89 10.49 -6.98
N GLU A 144 -12.48 10.87 -5.86
CA GLU A 144 -12.25 12.18 -5.23
C GLU A 144 -10.79 12.39 -4.85
N LYS A 145 -10.13 11.32 -4.37
CA LYS A 145 -8.73 11.33 -3.95
C LYS A 145 -7.76 10.91 -5.07
N GLN A 146 -8.24 10.82 -6.30
CA GLN A 146 -7.46 10.37 -7.46
C GLN A 146 -6.75 9.02 -7.23
N PHE A 147 -7.33 8.18 -6.37
CA PHE A 147 -6.84 6.82 -6.10
C PHE A 147 -7.66 5.81 -6.90
N PHE A 148 -7.04 5.25 -7.94
CA PHE A 148 -7.68 4.33 -8.90
C PHE A 148 -7.51 2.86 -8.51
N GLY A 149 -7.19 2.63 -7.26
CA GLY A 149 -7.35 1.34 -6.61
C GLY A 149 -6.12 0.50 -6.43
N GLY A 150 -6.30 -0.46 -5.52
CA GLY A 150 -5.51 -1.65 -5.41
C GLY A 150 -6.06 -2.74 -6.32
N HIS A 151 -5.17 -3.55 -6.87
CA HIS A 151 -5.51 -4.62 -7.79
C HIS A 151 -4.92 -5.95 -7.31
N GLY A 152 -5.78 -6.96 -7.12
CA GLY A 152 -5.38 -8.30 -6.68
C GLY A 152 -4.64 -9.08 -7.77
N ILE A 153 -4.92 -8.81 -9.05
CA ILE A 153 -4.21 -9.43 -10.17
C ILE A 153 -2.86 -8.75 -10.35
N VAL A 154 -1.79 -9.52 -10.12
CA VAL A 154 -0.41 -9.01 -10.19
C VAL A 154 -0.10 -8.47 -11.58
N GLY A 155 0.30 -7.22 -11.67
CA GLY A 155 0.64 -6.53 -12.92
C GLY A 155 -0.54 -5.86 -13.65
N ALA A 156 -1.80 -6.17 -13.31
CA ALA A 156 -2.96 -5.59 -14.00
C ALA A 156 -3.03 -4.06 -13.89
N GLN A 157 -2.54 -3.50 -12.78
CA GLN A 157 -2.49 -2.05 -12.58
C GLN A 157 -1.60 -1.34 -13.60
N VAL A 158 -0.65 -2.01 -14.22
CA VAL A 158 0.27 -1.38 -15.19
C VAL A 158 -0.48 -0.97 -16.45
N SER A 159 -1.25 -1.90 -17.03
CA SER A 159 -2.07 -1.60 -18.22
C SER A 159 -3.12 -0.52 -17.93
N LEU A 160 -3.75 -0.58 -16.75
CA LEU A 160 -4.72 0.42 -16.34
C LEU A 160 -4.07 1.79 -16.12
N GLY A 161 -2.91 1.84 -15.46
CA GLY A 161 -2.13 3.07 -15.23
C GLY A 161 -1.65 3.69 -16.53
N THR A 162 -1.23 2.86 -17.50
CA THR A 162 -0.91 3.31 -18.85
C THR A 162 -2.13 3.96 -19.51
N GLY A 163 -3.32 3.38 -19.34
CA GLY A 163 -4.56 3.97 -19.85
C GLY A 163 -4.91 5.30 -19.20
N LEU A 164 -4.67 5.45 -17.88
CA LEU A 164 -4.82 6.72 -17.17
C LEU A 164 -3.86 7.78 -17.71
N ALA A 165 -2.58 7.44 -17.85
CA ALA A 165 -1.55 8.33 -18.39
C ALA A 165 -1.85 8.72 -19.85
N PHE A 166 -2.33 7.78 -20.67
CA PHE A 166 -2.76 8.06 -22.04
C PHE A 166 -3.93 9.05 -22.07
N ALA A 167 -4.90 8.91 -21.17
CA ALA A 167 -6.03 9.83 -21.10
C ALA A 167 -5.60 11.25 -20.72
N ASP A 168 -4.63 11.39 -19.81
CA ASP A 168 -4.07 12.67 -19.40
C ASP A 168 -3.25 13.30 -20.52
N HIS A 169 -2.45 12.51 -21.22
CA HIS A 169 -1.70 12.94 -22.40
C HIS A 169 -2.64 13.42 -23.51
N TYR A 170 -3.71 12.64 -23.80
CA TYR A 170 -4.69 13.01 -24.82
C TYR A 170 -5.44 14.32 -24.49
N ARG A 171 -5.66 14.59 -23.20
CA ARG A 171 -6.31 15.83 -22.74
C ARG A 171 -5.36 17.00 -22.60
N GLU A 172 -4.06 16.77 -22.75
CA GLU A 172 -3.00 17.77 -22.59
C GLU A 172 -3.07 18.50 -21.23
N ASN A 173 -3.45 17.79 -20.16
CA ASN A 173 -3.72 18.39 -18.85
C ASN A 173 -2.46 18.48 -17.95
N GLY A 174 -1.32 17.93 -18.39
CA GLY A 174 -0.05 17.96 -17.66
C GLY A 174 0.00 17.12 -16.39
N LYS A 175 -0.95 16.20 -16.20
CA LYS A 175 -1.02 15.33 -15.04
C LYS A 175 -0.21 14.06 -15.22
N VAL A 176 0.15 13.45 -14.09
CA VAL A 176 0.96 12.23 -14.02
C VAL A 176 0.13 11.09 -13.43
N SER A 177 0.31 9.89 -13.97
CA SER A 177 -0.24 8.66 -13.40
C SER A 177 0.88 7.87 -12.73
N LEU A 178 0.86 7.81 -11.41
CA LEU A 178 1.79 7.05 -10.58
C LEU A 178 1.29 5.61 -10.46
N THR A 179 1.98 4.71 -11.16
CA THR A 179 1.64 3.28 -11.19
C THR A 179 2.66 2.48 -10.39
N TYR A 180 2.27 2.00 -9.23
CA TYR A 180 3.14 1.20 -8.36
C TYR A 180 3.04 -0.28 -8.71
N MET A 181 4.18 -0.92 -8.81
CA MET A 181 4.28 -2.36 -9.06
C MET A 181 5.42 -3.00 -8.27
N GLY A 182 5.30 -4.28 -7.98
CA GLY A 182 6.38 -5.07 -7.38
C GLY A 182 7.32 -5.65 -8.44
N ASP A 183 8.45 -6.17 -8.01
CA ASP A 183 9.48 -6.80 -8.81
C ASP A 183 8.95 -7.99 -9.64
N GLY A 184 8.06 -8.82 -9.06
CA GLY A 184 7.41 -9.90 -9.76
C GLY A 184 6.52 -9.41 -10.91
N ALA A 185 5.75 -8.34 -10.68
CA ALA A 185 4.90 -7.72 -11.70
C ALA A 185 5.74 -7.17 -12.87
N ALA A 186 6.87 -6.55 -12.57
CA ALA A 186 7.75 -5.92 -13.56
C ALA A 186 8.28 -6.90 -14.63
N ASN A 187 8.26 -8.19 -14.35
CA ASN A 187 8.71 -9.24 -15.28
C ASN A 187 7.59 -9.88 -16.11
N GLN A 188 6.35 -9.41 -15.98
CA GLN A 188 5.24 -9.94 -16.77
C GLN A 188 5.18 -9.31 -18.17
N GLY A 189 4.77 -10.10 -19.17
CA GLY A 189 4.63 -9.66 -20.56
C GLY A 189 3.75 -8.43 -20.72
N GLN A 190 2.63 -8.38 -19.99
CA GLN A 190 1.70 -7.25 -20.03
C GLN A 190 2.32 -5.89 -19.65
N VAL A 191 3.41 -5.86 -18.87
CA VAL A 191 4.13 -4.63 -18.57
C VAL A 191 4.80 -4.08 -19.82
N TYR A 192 5.49 -4.94 -20.54
CA TYR A 192 6.17 -4.58 -21.79
C TYR A 192 5.16 -4.24 -22.89
N GLU A 193 4.07 -4.98 -22.98
CA GLU A 193 2.96 -4.70 -23.89
C GLU A 193 2.30 -3.35 -23.61
N SER A 194 2.20 -2.97 -22.35
CA SER A 194 1.61 -1.69 -21.94
C SER A 194 2.51 -0.49 -22.25
N PHE A 195 3.83 -0.68 -22.24
CA PHE A 195 4.79 0.40 -22.52
C PHE A 195 5.07 0.58 -24.01
N ASN A 196 4.79 -0.42 -24.83
CA ASN A 196 5.02 -0.41 -26.25
C ASN A 196 3.83 0.20 -27.03
#